data_ef90205bce1ae93e4b110f0994bc853f
#
_entry.id   ef90205bce1ae93e4b110f0994bc853f
#
_cell.length_a   1.000
_cell.length_b   1.000
_cell.length_c   1.000
_cell.angle_alpha   90.00
_cell.angle_beta   90.00
_cell.angle_gamma   90.00
#
_symmetry.space_group_name_H-M   'P 1'
#
loop_
_entity.id
_entity.type
_entity.pdbx_description
1 polymer ?
#
loop_
_entity_poly.entity_id
_entity_poly.type
_entity_poly.pdbx_seq_one_letter_code
_entity_poly.pdbx_strand_id
1 'polypeptide(L)'
;MFFTEPWKHDIIDNFFDEDTLKYCIKYLQSFRKRQNNHTVVKDKRLLDYFDNIFTEEYISTNFPKHRPYEYLESVAEVNLATKDFYYGLHDEAIYKILSVVVYLAPQHSSGTFLFNQSQQLKKQITWKPNRAFIFAGREGVTWHSYGHWDKTTRVTINYFKKYFKK
;
A
#
# COMPACT_ATOMS: atom_id res chain seq x y z
N MET A 1 -0.42 7.22 -12.96
CA MET A 1 -1.04 8.54 -13.21
C MET A 1 -1.20 9.25 -11.88
N PHE A 2 -0.58 10.44 -11.72
CA PHE A 2 -0.66 11.24 -10.49
C PHE A 2 -1.97 12.00 -10.38
N PHE A 3 -2.53 11.99 -9.18
CA PHE A 3 -3.72 12.74 -8.77
C PHE A 3 -3.35 13.68 -7.63
N THR A 4 -4.04 14.81 -7.51
CA THR A 4 -3.82 15.81 -6.45
C THR A 4 -4.97 15.88 -5.44
N GLU A 5 -6.12 15.31 -5.77
CA GLU A 5 -7.32 15.30 -4.95
C GLU A 5 -7.64 13.90 -4.41
N PRO A 6 -7.99 13.78 -3.11
CA PRO A 6 -8.03 14.83 -2.07
C PRO A 6 -6.64 15.22 -1.55
N TRP A 7 -5.61 14.49 -1.91
CA TRP A 7 -4.19 14.72 -1.67
C TRP A 7 -3.36 13.94 -2.70
N LYS A 8 -2.07 14.24 -2.80
CA LYS A 8 -1.21 13.67 -3.87
C LYS A 8 -1.04 12.16 -3.72
N HIS A 9 -1.41 11.44 -4.77
CA HIS A 9 -1.25 9.99 -4.87
C HIS A 9 -1.06 9.56 -6.32
N ASP A 10 -0.56 8.34 -6.51
CA ASP A 10 -0.44 7.71 -7.83
C ASP A 10 -1.17 6.37 -7.88
N ILE A 11 -1.57 5.98 -9.08
CA ILE A 11 -2.20 4.69 -9.37
C ILE A 11 -1.50 4.08 -10.57
N ILE A 12 -0.99 2.86 -10.40
CA ILE A 12 -0.35 2.07 -11.46
C ILE A 12 -1.12 0.77 -11.62
N ASP A 13 -1.72 0.58 -12.79
CA ASP A 13 -2.33 -0.69 -13.19
C ASP A 13 -1.27 -1.63 -13.75
N ASN A 14 -1.48 -2.94 -13.59
CA ASN A 14 -0.53 -3.99 -14.00
C ASN A 14 0.86 -3.74 -13.40
N PHE A 15 0.89 -3.45 -12.11
CA PHE A 15 2.09 -3.04 -11.37
C PHE A 15 3.19 -4.10 -11.41
N PHE A 16 2.86 -5.35 -11.08
CA PHE A 16 3.77 -6.47 -11.26
C PHE A 16 3.70 -6.97 -12.71
N ASP A 17 4.84 -7.32 -13.29
CA ASP A 17 4.89 -8.16 -14.48
C ASP A 17 4.28 -9.54 -14.19
N GLU A 18 4.00 -10.29 -15.24
CA GLU A 18 3.28 -11.56 -15.13
C GLU A 18 4.01 -12.59 -14.26
N ASP A 19 5.33 -12.66 -14.35
CA ASP A 19 6.14 -13.64 -13.61
C ASP A 19 6.21 -13.25 -12.13
N THR A 20 6.39 -11.97 -11.83
CA THR A 20 6.39 -11.46 -10.46
C THR A 20 5.01 -11.61 -9.83
N LEU A 21 3.92 -11.35 -10.58
CA LEU A 21 2.57 -11.56 -10.08
C LEU A 21 2.29 -13.02 -9.74
N LYS A 22 2.66 -13.95 -10.63
CA LYS A 22 2.55 -15.41 -10.38
C LYS A 22 3.35 -15.82 -9.14
N TYR A 23 4.57 -15.28 -9.03
CA TYR A 23 5.41 -15.51 -7.85
C TYR A 23 4.76 -15.00 -6.58
N CYS A 24 4.25 -13.77 -6.56
CA CYS A 24 3.52 -13.19 -5.42
C CYS A 24 2.33 -14.08 -5.01
N ILE A 25 1.49 -14.47 -5.96
CA ILE A 25 0.31 -15.29 -5.69
C ILE A 25 0.70 -16.64 -5.06
N LYS A 26 1.73 -17.29 -5.60
CA LYS A 26 2.26 -18.55 -5.06
C LYS A 26 2.83 -18.36 -3.65
N TYR A 27 3.63 -17.33 -3.43
CA TYR A 27 4.20 -16.98 -2.14
C TYR A 27 3.10 -16.74 -1.10
N LEU A 28 2.06 -16.00 -1.47
CA LEU A 28 0.92 -15.67 -0.59
C LEU A 28 0.06 -16.88 -0.22
N GLN A 29 0.01 -17.91 -1.05
CA GLN A 29 -0.70 -19.16 -0.70
C GLN A 29 -0.13 -19.81 0.55
N SER A 30 1.17 -19.63 0.81
CA SER A 30 1.82 -20.12 2.04
C SER A 30 1.36 -19.40 3.31
N PHE A 31 0.84 -18.16 3.19
CA PHE A 31 0.36 -17.35 4.33
C PHE A 31 -1.12 -17.56 4.67
N ARG A 32 -1.92 -18.05 3.73
CA ARG A 32 -3.38 -18.26 3.94
C ARG A 32 -3.72 -19.17 5.14
N LYS A 33 -2.75 -19.95 5.62
CA LYS A 33 -2.90 -20.81 6.80
C LYS A 33 -2.60 -20.10 8.13
N ARG A 34 -2.13 -18.85 8.10
CA ARG A 34 -1.78 -18.07 9.29
C ARG A 34 -2.91 -17.09 9.59
N GLN A 35 -3.38 -17.08 10.82
CA GLN A 35 -4.49 -16.24 11.30
C GLN A 35 -4.09 -14.75 11.51
N ASN A 36 -2.86 -14.36 11.22
CA ASN A 36 -2.39 -13.00 11.44
C ASN A 36 -2.71 -12.11 10.24
N ASN A 37 -3.41 -11.02 10.49
CA ASN A 37 -3.83 -10.05 9.48
C ASN A 37 -2.66 -9.30 8.82
N HIS A 38 -1.51 -9.23 9.49
CA HIS A 38 -0.29 -8.59 8.99
C HIS A 38 0.89 -9.55 9.12
N THR A 39 1.61 -9.78 8.04
CA THR A 39 2.81 -10.60 8.05
C THR A 39 3.92 -9.92 7.27
N VAL A 40 5.04 -9.66 7.93
CA VAL A 40 6.23 -9.08 7.29
C VAL A 40 6.74 -10.04 6.22
N VAL A 41 6.96 -9.52 5.03
CA VAL A 41 7.57 -10.23 3.91
C VAL A 41 9.09 -10.20 4.08
N LYS A 42 9.69 -11.38 4.23
CA LYS A 42 11.15 -11.55 4.31
C LYS A 42 11.76 -11.99 2.97
N ASP A 43 10.99 -11.90 1.91
CA ASP A 43 11.40 -12.32 0.59
C ASP A 43 12.20 -11.21 -0.09
N LYS A 44 13.49 -11.47 -0.28
CA LYS A 44 14.42 -10.50 -0.87
C LYS A 44 14.03 -10.13 -2.31
N ARG A 45 13.53 -11.07 -3.10
CA ARG A 45 13.14 -10.81 -4.50
C ARG A 45 12.03 -9.77 -4.57
N LEU A 46 11.03 -9.88 -3.69
CA LEU A 46 9.93 -8.92 -3.64
C LEU A 46 10.39 -7.55 -3.12
N LEU A 47 11.23 -7.54 -2.09
CA LEU A 47 11.78 -6.27 -1.57
C LEU A 47 12.62 -5.56 -2.63
N ASP A 48 13.53 -6.28 -3.31
CA ASP A 48 14.36 -5.74 -4.39
C ASP A 48 13.49 -5.21 -5.55
N TYR A 49 12.38 -5.89 -5.88
CA TYR A 49 11.47 -5.42 -6.92
C TYR A 49 10.91 -4.03 -6.58
N PHE A 50 10.42 -3.84 -5.37
CA PHE A 50 9.93 -2.54 -4.92
C PHE A 50 11.04 -1.49 -4.82
N ASP A 51 12.21 -1.86 -4.29
CA ASP A 51 13.34 -0.95 -4.10
C ASP A 51 13.88 -0.42 -5.43
N ASN A 52 13.87 -1.25 -6.48
CA ASN A 52 14.27 -0.85 -7.82
C ASN A 52 13.30 0.16 -8.48
N ILE A 53 12.02 0.12 -8.11
CA ILE A 53 11.01 1.06 -8.62
C ILE A 53 10.97 2.34 -7.77
N PHE A 54 10.95 2.18 -6.45
CA PHE A 54 10.77 3.27 -5.50
C PHE A 54 12.10 3.75 -4.93
N THR A 55 12.97 4.22 -5.82
CA THR A 55 14.26 4.81 -5.49
C THR A 55 14.11 6.14 -4.74
N GLU A 56 15.17 6.62 -4.12
CA GLU A 56 15.18 7.96 -3.50
C GLU A 56 14.87 9.05 -4.53
N GLU A 57 15.35 8.91 -5.76
CA GLU A 57 15.07 9.81 -6.86
C GLU A 57 13.57 9.81 -7.21
N TYR A 58 12.95 8.62 -7.34
CA TYR A 58 11.51 8.51 -7.56
C TYR A 58 10.72 9.25 -6.47
N ILE A 59 11.08 9.01 -5.20
CA ILE A 59 10.39 9.60 -4.05
C ILE A 59 10.57 11.11 -4.04
N SER A 60 11.80 11.62 -4.19
CA SER A 60 12.08 13.05 -4.14
C SER A 60 11.44 13.82 -5.29
N THR A 61 11.35 13.23 -6.47
CA THR A 61 10.71 13.82 -7.65
C THR A 61 9.19 13.85 -7.51
N ASN A 62 8.61 12.71 -7.12
CA ASN A 62 7.16 12.53 -7.15
C ASN A 62 6.46 12.91 -5.85
N PHE A 63 7.15 12.76 -4.72
CA PHE A 63 6.63 13.07 -3.38
C PHE A 63 7.64 13.94 -2.63
N PRO A 64 7.75 15.25 -2.98
CA PRO A 64 8.77 16.13 -2.41
C PRO A 64 8.70 16.18 -0.89
N LYS A 65 9.85 16.22 -0.29
CA LYS A 65 10.13 16.01 1.13
C LYS A 65 9.49 17.01 2.06
N HIS A 66 9.17 16.47 3.24
CA HIS A 66 9.01 17.29 4.43
C HIS A 66 10.17 17.12 5.45
N ARG A 67 11.12 16.21 5.21
CA ARG A 67 12.30 15.97 6.11
C ARG A 67 13.48 15.40 5.33
N PRO A 68 14.74 15.68 5.74
CA PRO A 68 15.92 15.03 5.18
C PRO A 68 15.90 13.52 5.50
N TYR A 69 16.29 12.70 4.52
CA TYR A 69 16.37 11.25 4.68
C TYR A 69 17.80 10.88 5.07
N GLU A 70 18.03 10.49 6.31
CA GLU A 70 19.33 10.01 6.72
C GLU A 70 19.45 8.50 6.64
N TYR A 71 18.36 7.78 6.87
CA TYR A 71 18.32 6.32 6.75
C TYR A 71 16.91 5.85 6.32
N LEU A 72 16.85 5.09 5.22
CA LEU A 72 15.61 4.50 4.72
C LEU A 72 15.65 2.99 4.92
N GLU A 73 14.64 2.47 5.59
CA GLU A 73 14.35 1.05 5.63
C GLU A 73 13.17 0.72 4.72
N SER A 74 13.31 -0.38 3.99
CA SER A 74 12.25 -0.95 3.18
C SER A 74 11.57 -2.09 3.92
N VAL A 75 10.28 -2.03 4.04
CA VAL A 75 9.47 -3.09 4.65
C VAL A 75 8.31 -3.43 3.74
N ALA A 76 8.09 -4.71 3.51
CA ALA A 76 6.87 -5.18 2.87
C ALA A 76 6.06 -6.06 3.83
N GLU A 77 4.73 -5.96 3.75
CA GLU A 77 3.79 -6.71 4.58
C GLU A 77 2.67 -7.27 3.71
N VAL A 78 2.28 -8.51 3.99
CA VAL A 78 1.05 -9.09 3.45
C VAL A 78 -0.07 -8.78 4.41
N ASN A 79 -1.13 -8.14 3.90
CA ASN A 79 -2.34 -7.88 4.66
C ASN A 79 -3.49 -8.76 4.17
N LEU A 80 -4.09 -9.49 5.10
CA LEU A 80 -5.25 -10.34 4.88
C LEU A 80 -6.45 -9.73 5.61
N ALA A 81 -7.48 -9.37 4.87
CA ALA A 81 -8.76 -8.95 5.45
C ALA A 81 -9.84 -9.98 5.10
N THR A 82 -10.41 -10.58 6.12
CA THR A 82 -11.53 -11.53 6.00
C THR A 82 -12.86 -10.79 5.91
N LYS A 83 -13.94 -11.53 5.74
CA LYS A 83 -15.30 -10.99 5.69
C LYS A 83 -15.59 -10.05 6.87
N ASP A 84 -16.31 -8.97 6.59
CA ASP A 84 -16.72 -7.94 7.56
C ASP A 84 -15.55 -7.22 8.26
N PHE A 85 -14.37 -7.23 7.64
CA PHE A 85 -13.23 -6.49 8.13
C PHE A 85 -13.30 -5.01 7.71
N TYR A 86 -13.15 -4.13 8.68
CA TYR A 86 -13.03 -2.69 8.45
C TYR A 86 -11.79 -2.14 9.14
N TYR A 87 -10.89 -1.58 8.35
CA TYR A 87 -9.79 -0.79 8.87
C TYR A 87 -10.21 0.67 8.89
N GLY A 88 -10.42 1.18 10.08
CA GLY A 88 -11.02 2.49 10.33
C GLY A 88 -10.27 3.65 9.68
N LEU A 89 -10.90 4.81 9.71
CA LEU A 89 -10.30 6.05 9.23
C LEU A 89 -9.02 6.36 10.02
N HIS A 90 -7.92 6.48 9.30
CA HIS A 90 -6.60 6.81 9.85
C HIS A 90 -5.79 7.59 8.83
N ASP A 91 -4.79 8.30 9.28
CA ASP A 91 -3.72 8.83 8.44
C ASP A 91 -2.48 7.93 8.55
N GLU A 92 -1.53 8.17 7.67
CA GLU A 92 -0.32 7.34 7.66
C GLU A 92 0.66 7.82 8.74
N ALA A 93 1.34 6.87 9.37
CA ALA A 93 2.33 7.17 10.39
C ALA A 93 3.46 8.06 9.84
N ILE A 94 3.82 9.09 10.59
CA ILE A 94 4.78 10.14 10.18
C ILE A 94 6.15 9.62 9.75
N TYR A 95 6.55 8.44 10.22
CA TYR A 95 7.80 7.81 9.84
C TYR A 95 7.74 7.05 8.50
N LYS A 96 6.55 6.86 7.94
CA LYS A 96 6.36 6.25 6.61
C LYS A 96 6.45 7.34 5.54
N ILE A 97 7.54 7.33 4.81
CA ILE A 97 7.81 8.34 3.76
C ILE A 97 7.03 8.01 2.49
N LEU A 98 6.94 6.73 2.17
CA LEU A 98 6.18 6.21 1.05
C LEU A 98 5.40 4.99 1.49
N SER A 99 4.14 4.94 1.09
CA SER A 99 3.26 3.79 1.24
C SER A 99 2.78 3.35 -0.13
N VAL A 100 2.93 2.05 -0.42
CA VAL A 100 2.46 1.41 -1.64
C VAL A 100 1.56 0.25 -1.25
N VAL A 101 0.34 0.24 -1.76
CA VAL A 101 -0.64 -0.82 -1.52
C VAL A 101 -0.96 -1.51 -2.84
N VAL A 102 -0.48 -2.73 -3.03
CA VAL A 102 -0.78 -3.52 -4.23
C VAL A 102 -1.94 -4.46 -3.95
N TYR A 103 -3.02 -4.29 -4.70
CA TYR A 103 -4.20 -5.14 -4.62
C TYR A 103 -3.95 -6.45 -5.35
N LEU A 104 -4.23 -7.60 -4.73
CA LEU A 104 -3.93 -8.89 -5.32
C LEU A 104 -5.18 -9.77 -5.48
N ALA A 105 -5.93 -9.98 -4.44
CA ALA A 105 -7.12 -10.82 -4.44
C ALA A 105 -8.18 -10.29 -3.47
N PRO A 106 -9.46 -10.57 -3.69
CA PRO A 106 -10.09 -11.32 -4.77
C PRO A 106 -10.22 -10.52 -6.07
N GLN A 107 -10.97 -11.01 -7.05
CA GLN A 107 -11.25 -10.26 -8.30
C GLN A 107 -12.03 -8.97 -8.03
N HIS A 108 -12.88 -8.95 -7.00
CA HIS A 108 -13.69 -7.79 -6.61
C HIS A 108 -13.55 -7.50 -5.12
N SER A 109 -13.43 -6.22 -4.74
CA SER A 109 -13.42 -5.72 -3.37
C SER A 109 -13.74 -4.22 -3.37
N SER A 110 -13.83 -3.61 -2.19
CA SER A 110 -14.18 -2.19 -2.05
C SER A 110 -13.06 -1.21 -2.41
N GLY A 111 -11.82 -1.65 -2.48
CA GLY A 111 -10.66 -0.76 -2.69
C GLY A 111 -10.29 0.05 -1.45
N THR A 112 -9.86 1.31 -1.66
CA THR A 112 -9.44 2.23 -0.59
C THR A 112 -10.21 3.54 -0.68
N PHE A 113 -10.74 4.02 0.43
CA PHE A 113 -11.47 5.28 0.53
C PHE A 113 -10.52 6.38 0.96
N LEU A 114 -10.55 7.52 0.26
CA LEU A 114 -9.71 8.69 0.52
C LEU A 114 -10.56 9.85 1.04
N PHE A 115 -10.06 10.51 2.07
CA PHE A 115 -10.75 11.60 2.73
C PHE A 115 -9.90 12.88 2.70
N ASN A 116 -10.53 14.03 2.76
CA ASN A 116 -9.83 15.29 2.91
C ASN A 116 -9.39 15.52 4.37
N GLN A 117 -8.74 16.65 4.64
CA GLN A 117 -8.28 17.02 5.98
C GLN A 117 -9.42 17.14 7.01
N SER A 118 -10.62 17.47 6.55
CA SER A 118 -11.84 17.50 7.40
C SER A 118 -12.48 16.11 7.54
N GLN A 119 -11.78 15.05 7.16
CA GLN A 119 -12.23 13.65 7.24
C GLN A 119 -13.53 13.36 6.46
N GLN A 120 -13.80 14.14 5.41
CA GLN A 120 -14.93 13.91 4.52
C GLN A 120 -14.47 13.02 3.35
N LEU A 121 -15.24 11.99 3.05
CA LEU A 121 -15.00 11.12 1.90
C LEU A 121 -14.99 11.93 0.59
N LYS A 122 -13.94 11.82 -0.18
CA LYS A 122 -13.76 12.52 -1.47
C LYS A 122 -13.60 11.58 -2.66
N LYS A 123 -12.97 10.44 -2.45
CA LYS A 123 -12.63 9.53 -3.55
C LYS A 123 -12.57 8.09 -3.07
N GLN A 124 -12.84 7.18 -3.96
CA GLN A 124 -12.55 5.76 -3.78
C GLN A 124 -11.56 5.32 -4.86
N ILE A 125 -10.45 4.73 -4.42
CA ILE A 125 -9.56 4.00 -5.32
C ILE A 125 -10.23 2.66 -5.60
N THR A 126 -10.74 2.51 -6.82
CA THR A 126 -11.44 1.31 -7.23
C THR A 126 -10.52 0.09 -7.15
N TRP A 127 -11.00 -0.97 -6.55
CA TRP A 127 -10.30 -2.24 -6.51
C TRP A 127 -10.07 -2.78 -7.93
N LYS A 128 -8.85 -3.20 -8.20
CA LYS A 128 -8.46 -3.93 -9.40
C LYS A 128 -7.24 -4.78 -9.06
N PRO A 129 -7.27 -6.11 -9.24
CA PRO A 129 -6.09 -6.94 -9.05
C PRO A 129 -4.89 -6.42 -9.82
N ASN A 130 -3.70 -6.51 -9.23
CA ASN A 130 -2.45 -5.98 -9.75
C ASN A 130 -2.43 -4.45 -9.96
N ARG A 131 -3.23 -3.71 -9.19
CA ARG A 131 -3.17 -2.25 -9.09
C ARG A 131 -2.38 -1.86 -7.87
N ALA A 132 -1.40 -0.96 -8.05
CA ALA A 132 -0.71 -0.29 -6.96
C ALA A 132 -1.33 1.09 -6.71
N PHE A 133 -1.61 1.40 -5.45
CA PHE A 133 -1.97 2.70 -4.93
C PHE A 133 -0.79 3.23 -4.12
N ILE A 134 -0.28 4.41 -4.45
CA ILE A 134 1.01 4.93 -3.98
C ILE A 134 0.81 6.34 -3.44
N PHE A 135 1.32 6.60 -2.23
CA PHE A 135 1.25 7.92 -1.62
C PHE A 135 2.35 8.12 -0.57
N ALA A 136 2.67 9.38 -0.30
CA ALA A 136 3.51 9.77 0.83
C ALA A 136 2.65 10.06 2.05
N GLY A 137 2.98 9.48 3.20
CA GLY A 137 2.30 9.72 4.46
C GLY A 137 2.46 11.18 4.92
N ARG A 138 1.35 11.84 5.24
CA ARG A 138 1.30 13.18 5.82
C ARG A 138 0.28 13.22 6.94
N GLU A 139 0.78 13.44 8.15
CA GLU A 139 -0.06 13.56 9.35
C GLU A 139 -1.16 14.63 9.17
N GLY A 140 -2.38 14.29 9.54
CA GLY A 140 -3.55 15.15 9.42
C GLY A 140 -4.04 15.39 7.98
N VAL A 141 -3.42 14.77 6.96
CA VAL A 141 -3.73 15.02 5.55
C VAL A 141 -4.14 13.77 4.80
N THR A 142 -3.35 12.70 4.90
CA THR A 142 -3.54 11.50 4.07
C THR A 142 -4.51 10.49 4.67
N TRP A 143 -5.68 11.00 5.08
CA TRP A 143 -6.74 10.22 5.68
C TRP A 143 -7.31 9.20 4.71
N HIS A 144 -7.33 7.94 5.13
CA HIS A 144 -7.87 6.85 4.32
C HIS A 144 -8.44 5.72 5.18
N SER A 145 -9.23 4.86 4.55
CA SER A 145 -9.77 3.66 5.17
C SER A 145 -9.99 2.57 4.11
N TYR A 146 -10.20 1.34 4.53
CA TYR A 146 -10.68 0.28 3.66
C TYR A 146 -11.54 -0.72 4.42
N GLY A 147 -12.38 -1.43 3.69
CA GLY A 147 -13.19 -2.49 4.24
C GLY A 147 -13.29 -3.67 3.28
N HIS A 148 -13.76 -4.79 3.79
CA HIS A 148 -14.00 -5.98 2.98
C HIS A 148 -15.24 -6.70 3.51
N TRP A 149 -16.28 -6.78 2.68
CA TRP A 149 -17.60 -7.30 3.06
C TRP A 149 -17.98 -8.58 2.33
N ASP A 150 -17.08 -9.08 1.47
CA ASP A 150 -17.27 -10.34 0.73
C ASP A 150 -16.85 -11.54 1.59
N LYS A 151 -17.34 -12.73 1.25
CA LYS A 151 -16.96 -14.01 1.88
C LYS A 151 -15.54 -14.46 1.55
N THR A 152 -14.93 -13.85 0.52
CA THR A 152 -13.54 -14.11 0.12
C THR A 152 -12.56 -13.44 1.07
N THR A 153 -11.26 -13.66 0.89
CA THR A 153 -10.21 -12.93 1.63
C THR A 153 -9.60 -11.87 0.74
N ARG A 154 -9.64 -10.62 1.19
CA ARG A 154 -8.91 -9.51 0.56
C ARG A 154 -7.44 -9.64 0.89
N VAL A 155 -6.60 -9.62 -0.14
CA VAL A 155 -5.15 -9.77 -0.03
C VAL A 155 -4.48 -8.57 -0.67
N THR A 156 -3.60 -7.91 0.07
CA THR A 156 -2.72 -6.86 -0.46
C THR A 156 -1.29 -7.12 -0.03
N ILE A 157 -0.33 -6.65 -0.83
CA ILE A 157 1.04 -6.41 -0.38
C ILE A 157 1.16 -4.92 -0.14
N ASN A 158 1.57 -4.55 1.06
CA ASN A 158 1.87 -3.19 1.42
C ASN A 158 3.40 -3.05 1.54
N TYR A 159 3.96 -2.09 0.81
CA TYR A 159 5.37 -1.77 0.90
C TYR A 159 5.52 -0.36 1.44
N PHE A 160 6.51 -0.17 2.31
CA PHE A 160 6.80 1.09 2.97
C PHE A 160 8.29 1.43 2.86
N LYS A 161 8.60 2.66 2.49
CA LYS A 161 9.87 3.29 2.86
C LYS A 161 9.66 3.99 4.18
N LYS A 162 10.41 3.58 5.18
CA LYS A 162 10.33 4.11 6.54
C LYS A 162 11.58 4.90 6.89
N TYR A 163 11.38 5.94 7.68
CA TYR A 163 12.44 6.71 8.29
C TYR A 163 12.80 6.10 9.63
N PHE A 164 14.10 5.87 9.87
CA PHE A 164 14.60 5.52 11.19
C PHE A 164 15.07 6.79 11.90
N LYS A 165 14.48 7.06 13.06
CA LYS A 165 15.09 7.97 14.01
C LYS A 165 16.16 7.18 14.78
N LYS A 166 17.42 7.58 14.65
CA LYS A 166 18.45 7.13 15.61
C LYS A 166 18.10 7.56 17.02
#